data_19be315841d8799682443df106c97ad7
#
_entry.id   19be315841d8799682443df106c97ad7
#
_cell.length_a   1.000
_cell.length_b   1.000
_cell.length_c   1.000
_cell.angle_alpha   90.00
_cell.angle_beta   90.00
_cell.angle_gamma   90.00
#
_symmetry.space_group_name_H-M   'P 1'
#
loop_
_entity.id
_entity.type
_entity.pdbx_description
1 polymer ?
#
loop_
_entity_poly.entity_id
_entity_poly.type
_entity_poly.pdbx_seq_one_letter_code
_entity_poly.pdbx_strand_id
1 'polypeptide(L)'
;MAVVFRSALLDRNGPVDFGLADAQNLPMPACRFTISLILIPCLLETPPLLSADESQKTPAASPTASVQQQLDELKEGQQRLMREVEEIKRRLQEKPARTDVGAKPAAPIVTSVNVYGEPFRGTNTAKVGLIEYSDFDCSFCGKYARNIFPRIDADYVRPGKVRYFFRDLPEPNQTNAWLKALAARCAGDQGKFWEMHDRLFAAQEASGRELSSLAQILGLDTERFNQCLSTEKYLENIQRSAAGARRMGIFGTPAFLIGTLSEDGGFLSVKKVLVGVEKYDTLKTALDELLTPAPGEPIQAK
;
A
#
# COMPACT_ATOMS: atom_id res chain seq x y z
N MET A 1 -5.49 57.56 27.42
CA MET A 1 -4.09 57.18 27.53
C MET A 1 -3.75 56.24 26.36
N ALA A 2 -3.12 56.79 25.34
CA ALA A 2 -2.73 56.09 24.13
C ALA A 2 -1.30 55.65 24.27
N VAL A 3 -1.02 54.36 24.07
CA VAL A 3 0.37 53.84 23.98
C VAL A 3 0.61 53.48 22.53
N VAL A 4 1.51 54.27 21.93
CA VAL A 4 2.03 54.13 20.59
C VAL A 4 3.20 53.15 20.66
N PHE A 5 3.17 52.03 19.93
CA PHE A 5 4.35 51.21 19.68
C PHE A 5 4.92 51.49 18.29
N ARG A 6 6.14 52.00 18.30
CA ARG A 6 6.97 52.33 17.16
C ARG A 6 7.50 51.06 16.48
N SER A 7 7.37 51.01 15.17
CA SER A 7 8.07 50.12 14.26
C SER A 7 9.56 50.37 14.30
N ALA A 8 10.36 49.31 14.46
CA ALA A 8 11.77 49.33 14.18
C ALA A 8 12.05 48.39 12.98
N LEU A 9 12.29 49.01 11.83
CA LEU A 9 12.92 48.40 10.66
C LEU A 9 14.36 48.11 11.00
N LEU A 10 14.84 46.87 10.82
CA LEU A 10 16.25 46.55 10.75
C LEU A 10 16.49 45.79 9.44
N ASP A 11 17.01 46.56 8.52
CA ASP A 11 17.70 46.19 7.30
C ASP A 11 19.05 45.52 7.65
N ARG A 12 19.31 44.30 7.13
CA ARG A 12 20.66 43.74 7.08
C ARG A 12 20.83 42.88 5.84
N ASN A 13 21.14 43.54 4.73
CA ASN A 13 21.86 42.95 3.63
C ASN A 13 23.39 43.03 3.97
N GLY A 14 23.99 41.86 4.15
CA GLY A 14 25.45 41.69 4.17
C GLY A 14 25.81 40.33 3.58
N PRO A 15 26.83 40.28 2.67
CA PRO A 15 27.22 39.01 2.05
C PRO A 15 27.91 38.12 3.07
N VAL A 16 27.51 36.86 3.16
CA VAL A 16 28.19 35.82 3.99
C VAL A 16 29.28 35.19 3.12
N ASP A 17 30.52 35.47 3.46
CA ASP A 17 31.69 34.82 2.90
C ASP A 17 31.75 33.36 3.34
N PHE A 18 31.67 32.43 2.39
CA PHE A 18 31.95 31.01 2.62
C PHE A 18 33.46 30.77 2.52
N GLY A 19 34.15 30.80 3.65
CA GLY A 19 35.50 30.33 3.76
C GLY A 19 35.59 28.83 3.48
N LEU A 20 36.27 28.46 2.40
CA LEU A 20 36.74 27.11 2.12
C LEU A 20 37.76 26.71 3.22
N ALA A 21 37.35 25.82 4.12
CA ALA A 21 38.26 25.18 5.07
C ALA A 21 38.74 23.85 4.46
N ASP A 22 40.07 23.77 4.30
CA ASP A 22 40.85 22.63 3.87
C ASP A 22 40.55 21.36 4.67
N ALA A 23 40.09 20.32 3.96
CA ALA A 23 39.95 18.97 4.48
C ALA A 23 41.24 18.17 4.22
N GLN A 24 42.28 18.41 5.02
CA GLN A 24 43.44 17.52 5.10
C GLN A 24 43.84 17.34 6.55
N ASN A 25 43.92 16.03 6.96
CA ASN A 25 44.40 15.48 8.24
C ASN A 25 43.32 15.06 9.27
N LEU A 26 42.81 13.87 9.05
CA LEU A 26 42.35 13.01 10.15
C LEU A 26 43.11 11.68 10.09
N PRO A 27 43.78 11.23 11.16
CA PRO A 27 44.52 9.97 11.18
C PRO A 27 43.56 8.77 11.29
N MET A 28 43.70 7.84 10.38
CA MET A 28 43.06 6.55 10.41
C MET A 28 43.61 5.69 11.56
N PRO A 29 42.81 5.04 12.38
CA PRO A 29 43.31 4.03 13.32
C PRO A 29 43.69 2.76 12.55
N ALA A 30 44.99 2.39 12.63
CA ALA A 30 45.51 1.15 12.09
C ALA A 30 44.93 -0.07 12.83
N CYS A 31 44.04 -0.82 12.15
CA CYS A 31 43.59 -2.12 12.64
C CYS A 31 44.67 -3.15 12.33
N ARG A 32 45.48 -3.51 13.35
CA ARG A 32 46.45 -4.62 13.28
C ARG A 32 45.71 -5.95 13.35
N PHE A 33 45.54 -6.60 12.21
CA PHE A 33 45.20 -8.04 12.18
C PHE A 33 46.43 -8.87 12.50
N THR A 34 46.50 -9.47 13.69
CA THR A 34 47.45 -10.51 14.01
C THR A 34 46.97 -11.82 13.43
N ILE A 35 47.64 -12.29 12.38
CA ILE A 35 47.45 -13.63 11.81
C ILE A 35 48.18 -14.61 12.73
N SER A 36 47.47 -15.38 13.53
CA SER A 36 48.01 -16.48 14.33
C SER A 36 48.12 -17.70 13.43
N LEU A 37 49.36 -18.00 13.01
CA LEU A 37 49.70 -19.22 12.30
C LEU A 37 49.67 -20.38 13.30
N ILE A 38 48.66 -21.22 13.22
CA ILE A 38 48.63 -22.54 13.90
C ILE A 38 49.26 -23.57 12.98
N LEU A 39 50.50 -23.95 13.32
CA LEU A 39 51.22 -25.08 12.71
C LEU A 39 50.60 -26.39 13.24
N ILE A 40 49.97 -27.17 12.37
CA ILE A 40 49.58 -28.55 12.64
C ILE A 40 50.68 -29.45 12.09
N PRO A 41 51.30 -30.32 12.91
CA PRO A 41 52.30 -31.25 12.42
C PRO A 41 51.61 -32.37 11.64
N CYS A 42 52.07 -32.55 10.41
CA CYS A 42 51.69 -33.64 9.53
C CYS A 42 52.42 -34.92 9.98
N LEU A 43 51.72 -35.84 10.65
CA LEU A 43 52.16 -37.21 10.87
C LEU A 43 51.96 -38.01 9.59
N LEU A 44 53.05 -38.42 8.94
CA LEU A 44 53.08 -39.38 7.87
C LEU A 44 52.78 -40.79 8.44
N GLU A 45 51.60 -41.28 8.20
CA GLU A 45 51.35 -42.73 8.29
C GLU A 45 51.15 -43.30 6.88
N THR A 46 52.06 -44.16 6.47
CA THR A 46 51.99 -44.92 5.21
C THR A 46 51.01 -46.10 5.39
N PRO A 47 49.99 -46.27 4.52
CA PRO A 47 49.21 -47.49 4.52
C PRO A 47 49.92 -48.62 3.73
N PRO A 48 49.68 -49.86 4.10
CA PRO A 48 50.31 -51.04 3.42
C PRO A 48 49.64 -51.31 2.08
N LEU A 49 50.51 -51.77 1.16
CA LEU A 49 50.14 -52.33 -0.12
C LEU A 49 49.29 -53.59 0.11
N LEU A 50 48.08 -53.66 -0.32
CA LEU A 50 47.29 -54.86 -0.53
C LEU A 50 46.73 -54.83 -1.97
N SER A 51 47.23 -55.83 -2.68
CA SER A 51 46.87 -56.47 -3.94
C SER A 51 45.57 -56.08 -4.64
N ALA A 52 45.74 -55.96 -5.94
CA ALA A 52 44.72 -55.93 -6.97
C ALA A 52 43.69 -57.04 -6.81
N ASP A 53 42.43 -56.71 -6.88
CA ASP A 53 41.40 -57.60 -7.39
C ASP A 53 40.43 -56.84 -8.31
N GLU A 54 39.98 -57.60 -9.21
CA GLU A 54 39.35 -57.35 -10.49
C GLU A 54 38.03 -56.63 -10.47
N SER A 55 37.86 -55.84 -11.45
CA SER A 55 36.63 -55.75 -12.27
C SER A 55 35.28 -55.49 -11.61
N GLN A 56 34.95 -54.24 -11.48
CA GLN A 56 33.56 -53.85 -11.74
C GLN A 56 33.52 -52.57 -12.61
N LYS A 57 33.42 -52.83 -13.91
CA LYS A 57 33.16 -51.84 -14.96
C LYS A 57 31.71 -51.41 -14.86
N THR A 58 31.43 -50.40 -14.05
CA THR A 58 30.18 -49.65 -14.16
C THR A 58 30.18 -48.96 -15.51
N PRO A 59 29.17 -49.17 -16.35
CA PRO A 59 29.07 -48.45 -17.60
C PRO A 59 28.83 -46.98 -17.27
N ALA A 60 29.80 -46.13 -17.62
CA ALA A 60 29.60 -44.68 -17.62
C ALA A 60 28.45 -44.39 -18.58
N ALA A 61 27.29 -44.04 -18.05
CA ALA A 61 26.17 -43.52 -18.83
C ALA A 61 26.67 -42.30 -19.58
N SER A 62 26.60 -42.35 -20.90
CA SER A 62 26.99 -41.23 -21.76
C SER A 62 26.24 -39.99 -21.37
N PRO A 63 26.89 -38.81 -21.25
CA PRO A 63 26.23 -37.56 -20.85
C PRO A 63 25.00 -37.20 -21.71
N THR A 64 24.97 -37.64 -22.95
CA THR A 64 23.88 -37.52 -23.90
C THR A 64 22.61 -38.29 -23.49
N ALA A 65 22.74 -39.47 -22.85
CA ALA A 65 21.57 -40.23 -22.40
C ALA A 65 20.86 -39.53 -21.22
N SER A 66 21.61 -38.88 -20.33
CA SER A 66 21.05 -38.10 -19.20
C SER A 66 20.28 -36.85 -19.66
N VAL A 67 20.82 -36.17 -20.66
CA VAL A 67 20.13 -34.95 -21.23
C VAL A 67 18.88 -35.36 -21.99
N GLN A 68 18.90 -36.45 -22.72
CA GLN A 68 17.74 -36.97 -23.45
C GLN A 68 16.60 -37.33 -22.46
N GLN A 69 16.94 -38.02 -21.38
CA GLN A 69 15.97 -38.38 -20.34
C GLN A 69 15.33 -37.13 -19.70
N GLN A 70 16.11 -36.11 -19.37
CA GLN A 70 15.62 -34.84 -18.85
C GLN A 70 14.72 -34.11 -19.85
N LEU A 71 15.05 -34.16 -21.14
CA LEU A 71 14.22 -33.60 -22.21
C LEU A 71 12.86 -34.30 -22.32
N ASP A 72 12.86 -35.62 -22.18
CA ASP A 72 11.63 -36.39 -22.27
C ASP A 72 10.75 -36.20 -21.03
N GLU A 73 11.31 -36.09 -19.82
CA GLU A 73 10.61 -35.73 -18.59
C GLU A 73 9.99 -34.33 -18.68
N LEU A 74 10.74 -33.38 -19.25
CA LEU A 74 10.23 -31.99 -19.48
C LEU A 74 9.06 -31.96 -20.48
N LYS A 75 9.14 -32.73 -21.55
CA LYS A 75 8.06 -32.87 -22.55
C LYS A 75 6.82 -33.50 -21.93
N GLU A 76 6.96 -34.53 -21.12
CA GLU A 76 5.85 -35.17 -20.42
C GLU A 76 5.21 -34.20 -19.41
N GLY A 77 6.01 -33.45 -18.66
CA GLY A 77 5.55 -32.39 -17.76
C GLY A 77 4.76 -31.30 -18.49
N GLN A 78 5.29 -30.85 -19.63
CA GLN A 78 4.59 -29.86 -20.48
C GLN A 78 3.24 -30.38 -20.99
N GLN A 79 3.21 -31.64 -21.47
CA GLN A 79 1.97 -32.26 -21.93
C GLN A 79 0.94 -32.44 -20.82
N ARG A 80 1.38 -32.72 -19.58
CA ARG A 80 0.50 -32.79 -18.41
C ARG A 80 -0.12 -31.42 -18.12
N LEU A 81 0.70 -30.37 -18.06
CA LEU A 81 0.21 -29.01 -17.84
C LEU A 81 -0.77 -28.57 -18.93
N MET A 82 -0.49 -28.86 -20.18
CA MET A 82 -1.42 -28.55 -21.29
C MET A 82 -2.77 -29.25 -21.14
N ARG A 83 -2.80 -30.51 -20.70
CA ARG A 83 -4.05 -31.22 -20.41
C ARG A 83 -4.82 -30.62 -19.24
N GLU A 84 -4.13 -30.21 -18.17
CA GLU A 84 -4.76 -29.53 -17.04
C GLU A 84 -5.35 -28.17 -17.43
N VAL A 85 -4.63 -27.38 -18.24
CA VAL A 85 -5.12 -26.11 -18.75
C VAL A 85 -6.37 -26.30 -19.63
N GLU A 86 -6.37 -27.31 -20.50
CA GLU A 86 -7.54 -27.59 -21.35
C GLU A 86 -8.75 -28.09 -20.54
N GLU A 87 -8.51 -28.89 -19.50
CA GLU A 87 -9.57 -29.32 -18.56
C GLU A 87 -10.13 -28.13 -17.77
N ILE A 88 -9.29 -27.22 -17.29
CA ILE A 88 -9.76 -25.98 -16.63
C ILE A 88 -10.58 -25.13 -17.59
N LYS A 89 -10.11 -24.97 -18.82
CA LYS A 89 -10.84 -24.27 -19.88
C LYS A 89 -12.21 -24.86 -20.13
N ARG A 90 -12.28 -26.19 -20.26
CA ARG A 90 -13.53 -26.94 -20.46
C ARG A 90 -14.49 -26.71 -19.27
N ARG A 91 -14.01 -26.82 -18.03
CA ARG A 91 -14.83 -26.56 -16.83
C ARG A 91 -15.32 -25.12 -16.72
N LEU A 92 -14.54 -24.16 -17.22
CA LEU A 92 -14.97 -22.76 -17.29
C LEU A 92 -16.04 -22.52 -18.38
N GLN A 93 -15.98 -23.28 -19.48
CA GLN A 93 -16.97 -23.22 -20.56
C GLN A 93 -18.26 -24.00 -20.23
N GLU A 94 -18.13 -25.11 -19.50
CA GLU A 94 -19.26 -25.95 -19.05
C GLU A 94 -20.02 -25.35 -17.86
N LYS A 95 -19.48 -24.27 -17.21
CA LYS A 95 -20.26 -23.52 -16.25
C LYS A 95 -21.49 -22.98 -16.99
N PRO A 96 -22.71 -23.40 -16.62
CA PRO A 96 -23.90 -23.02 -17.37
C PRO A 96 -23.87 -21.51 -17.51
N ALA A 97 -24.00 -21.03 -18.77
CA ALA A 97 -24.21 -19.63 -19.05
C ALA A 97 -25.31 -19.20 -18.08
N ARG A 98 -24.99 -18.35 -17.11
CA ARG A 98 -26.01 -17.69 -16.33
C ARG A 98 -26.93 -17.11 -17.37
N THR A 99 -28.12 -17.70 -17.49
CA THR A 99 -29.18 -17.15 -18.32
C THR A 99 -29.24 -15.67 -17.97
N ASP A 100 -28.84 -14.85 -18.90
CA ASP A 100 -29.02 -13.41 -18.90
C ASP A 100 -30.52 -13.10 -18.81
N VAL A 101 -31.05 -13.23 -17.61
CA VAL A 101 -32.16 -12.38 -17.23
C VAL A 101 -31.47 -11.06 -16.94
N GLY A 102 -31.71 -10.01 -17.72
CA GLY A 102 -31.10 -8.67 -17.66
C GLY A 102 -31.17 -7.99 -16.28
N ALA A 103 -30.75 -8.71 -15.25
CA ALA A 103 -30.47 -8.21 -13.93
C ALA A 103 -29.04 -7.64 -13.99
N LYS A 104 -28.96 -6.33 -14.08
CA LYS A 104 -27.81 -5.57 -13.55
C LYS A 104 -27.27 -6.37 -12.35
N PRO A 105 -25.96 -6.75 -12.33
CA PRO A 105 -25.40 -7.53 -11.22
C PRO A 105 -25.94 -6.91 -9.92
N ALA A 106 -26.66 -7.69 -9.13
CA ALA A 106 -27.13 -7.20 -7.85
C ALA A 106 -25.88 -6.71 -7.12
N ALA A 107 -25.82 -5.42 -6.87
CA ALA A 107 -24.72 -4.84 -6.12
C ALA A 107 -24.57 -5.68 -4.86
N PRO A 108 -23.35 -6.08 -4.48
CA PRO A 108 -23.16 -6.91 -3.30
C PRO A 108 -23.91 -6.25 -2.15
N ILE A 109 -24.73 -7.03 -1.44
CA ILE A 109 -25.53 -6.51 -0.32
C ILE A 109 -24.55 -6.28 0.84
N VAL A 110 -23.75 -5.24 0.70
CA VAL A 110 -22.92 -4.73 1.80
C VAL A 110 -23.82 -3.82 2.61
N THR A 111 -24.31 -4.33 3.71
CA THR A 111 -25.22 -3.59 4.57
C THR A 111 -24.46 -2.71 5.57
N SER A 112 -23.28 -3.11 6.02
CA SER A 112 -22.50 -2.39 7.03
C SER A 112 -21.00 -2.62 6.89
N VAL A 113 -20.21 -1.58 7.14
CA VAL A 113 -18.75 -1.61 7.11
C VAL A 113 -18.21 -1.01 8.41
N ASN A 114 -17.34 -1.75 9.09
CA ASN A 114 -16.62 -1.27 10.27
C ASN A 114 -15.59 -0.23 9.85
N VAL A 115 -15.58 0.95 10.47
CA VAL A 115 -14.65 2.07 10.20
C VAL A 115 -13.81 2.48 11.42
N TYR A 116 -13.82 1.68 12.49
CA TYR A 116 -12.97 1.91 13.65
C TYR A 116 -11.49 1.86 13.27
N GLY A 117 -10.73 2.86 13.75
CA GLY A 117 -9.29 2.92 13.54
C GLY A 117 -8.86 3.30 12.12
N GLU A 118 -9.81 3.56 11.21
CA GLU A 118 -9.48 4.06 9.89
C GLU A 118 -9.16 5.55 9.92
N PRO A 119 -8.17 6.01 9.13
CA PRO A 119 -7.91 7.44 9.00
C PRO A 119 -9.12 8.14 8.39
N PHE A 120 -9.49 9.25 8.99
CA PHE A 120 -10.61 10.04 8.49
C PHE A 120 -10.35 11.56 8.55
N ARG A 121 -11.08 12.31 7.72
CA ARG A 121 -11.23 13.76 7.77
C ARG A 121 -12.67 14.12 8.11
N GLY A 122 -12.89 15.29 8.67
CA GLY A 122 -14.20 15.79 9.12
C GLY A 122 -14.39 15.67 10.63
N THR A 123 -15.64 15.70 11.08
CA THR A 123 -15.98 15.70 12.52
C THR A 123 -16.54 14.35 12.97
N ASN A 124 -16.34 14.03 14.26
CA ASN A 124 -16.94 12.84 14.87
C ASN A 124 -18.46 12.90 14.95
N THR A 125 -19.05 14.09 14.81
CA THR A 125 -20.49 14.31 14.89
C THR A 125 -21.21 14.13 13.55
N ALA A 126 -20.47 14.01 12.43
CA ALA A 126 -21.07 13.79 11.12
C ALA A 126 -21.83 12.46 11.10
N LYS A 127 -23.06 12.51 10.59
CA LYS A 127 -23.94 11.33 10.48
C LYS A 127 -23.82 10.61 9.14
N VAL A 128 -23.26 11.26 8.14
CA VAL A 128 -23.01 10.69 6.81
C VAL A 128 -21.53 10.37 6.69
N GLY A 129 -21.23 9.19 6.18
CA GLY A 129 -19.87 8.72 5.90
C GLY A 129 -19.64 8.49 4.41
N LEU A 130 -18.43 8.79 3.97
CA LEU A 130 -17.91 8.49 2.64
C LEU A 130 -16.60 7.73 2.82
N ILE A 131 -16.55 6.44 2.45
CA ILE A 131 -15.33 5.65 2.42
C ILE A 131 -14.79 5.65 0.99
N GLU A 132 -13.54 6.02 0.80
CA GLU A 132 -12.80 5.77 -0.44
C GLU A 132 -11.90 4.56 -0.27
N TYR A 133 -12.06 3.55 -1.12
CA TYR A 133 -11.06 2.52 -1.36
C TYR A 133 -10.13 3.00 -2.45
N SER A 134 -8.84 3.08 -2.15
CA SER A 134 -7.87 3.77 -2.99
C SER A 134 -6.52 3.06 -3.04
N ASP A 135 -5.74 3.42 -4.06
CA ASP A 135 -4.38 2.97 -4.26
C ASP A 135 -3.51 4.18 -4.65
N PHE A 136 -2.39 4.37 -3.96
CA PHE A 136 -1.49 5.50 -4.19
C PHE A 136 -0.76 5.45 -5.54
N ASP A 137 -0.69 4.27 -6.19
CA ASP A 137 -0.12 4.13 -7.54
C ASP A 137 -1.19 4.20 -8.65
N CYS A 138 -2.47 4.18 -8.28
CA CYS A 138 -3.55 4.28 -9.23
C CYS A 138 -3.68 5.70 -9.78
N SER A 139 -3.49 5.87 -11.09
CA SER A 139 -3.61 7.17 -11.76
C SER A 139 -5.00 7.78 -11.62
N PHE A 140 -6.05 6.95 -11.56
CA PHE A 140 -7.43 7.37 -11.37
C PHE A 140 -7.69 7.88 -9.96
N CYS A 141 -7.10 7.24 -8.94
CA CYS A 141 -7.14 7.73 -7.55
C CYS A 141 -6.45 9.08 -7.43
N GLY A 142 -5.29 9.23 -8.07
CA GLY A 142 -4.60 10.52 -8.12
C GLY A 142 -5.41 11.61 -8.82
N LYS A 143 -6.16 11.29 -9.88
CA LYS A 143 -7.08 12.25 -10.53
C LYS A 143 -8.20 12.67 -9.59
N TYR A 144 -8.80 11.72 -8.87
CA TYR A 144 -9.81 12.02 -7.86
C TYR A 144 -9.25 12.91 -6.75
N ALA A 145 -8.14 12.51 -6.15
CA ALA A 145 -7.51 13.22 -5.04
C ALA A 145 -7.15 14.68 -5.39
N ARG A 146 -6.66 14.93 -6.62
CA ARG A 146 -6.25 16.29 -7.02
C ARG A 146 -7.39 17.16 -7.57
N ASN A 147 -8.37 16.57 -8.24
CA ASN A 147 -9.32 17.36 -9.02
C ASN A 147 -10.75 17.36 -8.45
N ILE A 148 -11.14 16.32 -7.71
CA ILE A 148 -12.53 16.15 -7.24
C ILE A 148 -12.60 16.26 -5.73
N PHE A 149 -11.75 15.56 -5.01
CA PHE A 149 -11.74 15.56 -3.55
C PHE A 149 -11.66 16.96 -2.93
N PRO A 150 -10.88 17.94 -3.42
CA PRO A 150 -10.85 19.28 -2.84
C PRO A 150 -12.22 19.97 -2.79
N ARG A 151 -13.10 19.70 -3.75
CA ARG A 151 -14.48 20.23 -3.73
C ARG A 151 -15.35 19.47 -2.72
N ILE A 152 -15.23 18.13 -2.67
CA ILE A 152 -15.93 17.32 -1.66
C ILE A 152 -15.49 17.72 -0.25
N ASP A 153 -14.20 17.95 -0.06
CA ASP A 153 -13.66 18.43 1.23
C ASP A 153 -14.24 19.78 1.62
N ALA A 154 -14.25 20.73 0.68
CA ALA A 154 -14.75 22.09 0.92
C ALA A 154 -16.24 22.13 1.24
N ASP A 155 -17.06 21.37 0.52
CA ASP A 155 -18.52 21.48 0.57
C ASP A 155 -19.16 20.56 1.62
N TYR A 156 -18.46 19.46 2.01
CA TYR A 156 -19.03 18.42 2.87
C TYR A 156 -18.17 18.07 4.09
N VAL A 157 -16.85 17.88 3.92
CA VAL A 157 -15.98 17.34 4.98
C VAL A 157 -15.61 18.44 5.99
N ARG A 158 -15.03 19.53 5.52
CA ARG A 158 -14.65 20.68 6.38
C ARG A 158 -15.85 21.32 7.10
N PRO A 159 -17.04 21.46 6.47
CA PRO A 159 -18.23 21.92 7.19
C PRO A 159 -18.78 20.91 8.21
N GLY A 160 -18.21 19.69 8.29
CA GLY A 160 -18.64 18.66 9.24
C GLY A 160 -19.92 17.90 8.86
N LYS A 161 -20.39 18.03 7.63
CA LYS A 161 -21.57 17.30 7.12
C LYS A 161 -21.27 15.83 6.88
N VAL A 162 -20.04 15.50 6.42
CA VAL A 162 -19.59 14.17 6.04
C VAL A 162 -18.28 13.86 6.73
N ARG A 163 -18.12 12.61 7.23
CA ARG A 163 -16.86 12.04 7.63
C ARG A 163 -16.31 11.22 6.47
N TYR A 164 -15.13 11.58 6.01
CA TYR A 164 -14.44 10.94 4.91
C TYR A 164 -13.37 10.00 5.43
N PHE A 165 -13.43 8.73 5.04
CA PHE A 165 -12.51 7.66 5.42
C PHE A 165 -11.68 7.22 4.23
N PHE A 166 -10.42 6.93 4.48
CA PHE A 166 -9.53 6.34 3.49
C PHE A 166 -9.26 4.87 3.81
N ARG A 167 -9.37 4.01 2.81
CA ARG A 167 -9.04 2.60 2.90
C ARG A 167 -8.11 2.16 1.78
N ASP A 168 -7.08 1.42 2.17
CA ASP A 168 -6.11 0.88 1.24
C ASP A 168 -6.71 -0.28 0.44
N LEU A 169 -6.54 -0.20 -0.88
CA LEU A 169 -6.83 -1.27 -1.82
C LEU A 169 -5.72 -1.33 -2.89
N PRO A 170 -4.45 -1.60 -2.47
CA PRO A 170 -3.36 -1.67 -3.42
C PRO A 170 -3.52 -2.84 -4.37
N GLU A 171 -3.07 -2.64 -5.62
CA GLU A 171 -3.04 -3.71 -6.63
C GLU A 171 -2.09 -4.83 -6.17
N PRO A 172 -2.52 -6.12 -6.20
CA PRO A 172 -1.77 -7.22 -5.61
C PRO A 172 -0.34 -7.39 -6.10
N ASN A 173 -0.10 -7.09 -7.37
CA ASN A 173 1.19 -7.33 -8.03
C ASN A 173 2.09 -6.07 -8.10
N GLN A 174 1.70 -4.97 -7.45
CA GLN A 174 2.43 -3.70 -7.46
C GLN A 174 3.06 -3.42 -6.10
N THR A 175 4.30 -3.88 -5.91
CA THR A 175 5.05 -3.70 -4.65
C THR A 175 5.07 -2.25 -4.17
N ASN A 176 5.18 -1.29 -5.09
CA ASN A 176 5.24 0.12 -4.76
C ASN A 176 3.93 0.65 -4.16
N ALA A 177 2.78 0.17 -4.63
CA ALA A 177 1.47 0.50 -4.06
C ALA A 177 1.36 0.08 -2.59
N TRP A 178 1.86 -1.11 -2.25
CA TRP A 178 1.90 -1.62 -0.87
C TRP A 178 2.83 -0.80 0.01
N LEU A 179 4.03 -0.46 -0.49
CA LEU A 179 4.99 0.37 0.25
C LEU A 179 4.43 1.76 0.55
N LYS A 180 3.72 2.39 -0.39
CA LYS A 180 3.07 3.69 -0.19
C LYS A 180 1.94 3.62 0.83
N ALA A 181 1.12 2.56 0.78
CA ALA A 181 0.09 2.32 1.78
C ALA A 181 0.71 2.19 3.19
N LEU A 182 1.77 1.38 3.33
CA LEU A 182 2.53 1.27 4.57
C LEU A 182 3.08 2.63 5.02
N ALA A 183 3.66 3.42 4.12
CA ALA A 183 4.21 4.73 4.43
C ALA A 183 3.16 5.70 4.97
N ALA A 184 1.97 5.74 4.35
CA ALA A 184 0.87 6.58 4.84
C ALA A 184 0.42 6.16 6.25
N ARG A 185 0.29 4.85 6.50
CA ARG A 185 -0.07 4.32 7.82
C ARG A 185 1.02 4.59 8.86
N CYS A 186 2.31 4.41 8.52
CA CYS A 186 3.43 4.73 9.40
C CYS A 186 3.53 6.23 9.74
N ALA A 187 3.23 7.10 8.80
CA ALA A 187 3.10 8.53 9.07
C ALA A 187 1.93 8.82 10.01
N GLY A 188 0.86 8.04 9.91
CA GLY A 188 -0.31 8.10 10.80
C GLY A 188 0.02 7.85 12.28
N ASP A 189 1.01 7.00 12.60
CA ASP A 189 1.52 6.79 13.97
C ASP A 189 2.06 8.07 14.60
N GLN A 190 2.41 9.04 13.78
CA GLN A 190 2.94 10.34 14.19
C GLN A 190 1.95 11.48 13.87
N GLY A 191 0.67 11.16 13.64
CA GLY A 191 -0.40 12.12 13.38
C GLY A 191 -0.33 12.78 12.00
N LYS A 192 0.44 12.19 11.04
CA LYS A 192 0.71 12.78 9.72
C LYS A 192 0.21 11.92 8.55
N PHE A 193 -0.84 11.10 8.79
CA PHE A 193 -1.42 10.27 7.72
C PHE A 193 -1.83 11.11 6.51
N TRP A 194 -2.56 12.19 6.73
CA TRP A 194 -3.15 12.96 5.64
C TRP A 194 -2.13 13.82 4.89
N GLU A 195 -1.12 14.32 5.58
CA GLU A 195 -0.02 15.02 4.93
C GLU A 195 0.80 14.08 4.05
N MET A 196 1.04 12.85 4.52
CA MET A 196 1.71 11.82 3.72
C MET A 196 0.81 11.41 2.53
N HIS A 197 -0.47 11.16 2.76
CA HIS A 197 -1.47 10.87 1.72
C HIS A 197 -1.44 11.91 0.60
N ASP A 198 -1.52 13.20 0.96
CA ASP A 198 -1.55 14.27 -0.03
C ASP A 198 -0.23 14.36 -0.82
N ARG A 199 0.92 14.10 -0.16
CA ARG A 199 2.23 14.04 -0.82
C ARG A 199 2.37 12.84 -1.75
N LEU A 200 1.89 11.67 -1.36
CA LEU A 200 1.95 10.46 -2.18
C LEU A 200 1.12 10.61 -3.47
N PHE A 201 -0.05 11.22 -3.41
CA PHE A 201 -0.82 11.51 -4.61
C PHE A 201 -0.26 12.66 -5.45
N ALA A 202 0.51 13.57 -4.86
CA ALA A 202 1.22 14.62 -5.60
C ALA A 202 2.47 14.06 -6.32
N ALA A 203 3.18 13.11 -5.68
CA ALA A 203 4.41 12.49 -6.16
C ALA A 203 4.17 11.00 -6.49
N GLN A 204 3.31 10.72 -7.47
CA GLN A 204 2.87 9.35 -7.80
C GLN A 204 4.04 8.40 -8.14
N GLU A 205 5.18 8.92 -8.58
CA GLU A 205 6.37 8.12 -8.92
C GLU A 205 7.32 7.86 -7.73
N ALA A 206 6.96 8.34 -6.53
CA ALA A 206 7.79 8.10 -5.34
C ALA A 206 7.97 6.61 -5.07
N SER A 207 9.18 6.18 -4.82
CA SER A 207 9.61 4.81 -4.50
C SER A 207 10.24 4.75 -3.10
N GLY A 208 10.72 3.61 -2.67
CA GLY A 208 11.15 3.39 -1.29
C GLY A 208 12.11 4.44 -0.69
N ARG A 209 13.09 4.96 -1.47
CA ARG A 209 14.03 6.01 -0.99
C ARG A 209 13.34 7.36 -0.84
N GLU A 210 12.46 7.70 -1.76
CA GLU A 210 11.69 8.93 -1.72
C GLU A 210 10.71 8.95 -0.55
N LEU A 211 10.21 7.81 -0.08
CA LEU A 211 9.33 7.73 1.08
C LEU A 211 10.00 8.23 2.38
N SER A 212 11.27 7.85 2.61
CA SER A 212 12.04 8.39 3.74
C SER A 212 12.29 9.89 3.62
N SER A 213 12.52 10.39 2.40
CA SER A 213 12.67 11.82 2.13
C SER A 213 11.36 12.58 2.38
N LEU A 214 10.22 12.02 1.98
CA LEU A 214 8.90 12.59 2.28
C LEU A 214 8.64 12.64 3.79
N ALA A 215 9.01 11.60 4.53
CA ALA A 215 8.91 11.59 5.98
C ALA A 215 9.72 12.73 6.62
N GLN A 216 10.95 12.95 6.15
CA GLN A 216 11.80 14.06 6.60
C GLN A 216 11.17 15.42 6.28
N ILE A 217 10.65 15.63 5.05
CA ILE A 217 9.97 16.87 4.64
C ILE A 217 8.75 17.14 5.51
N LEU A 218 8.03 16.10 5.93
CA LEU A 218 6.86 16.22 6.82
C LEU A 218 7.23 16.41 8.29
N GLY A 219 8.53 16.43 8.64
CA GLY A 219 9.01 16.59 10.01
C GLY A 219 8.72 15.37 10.89
N LEU A 220 8.65 14.17 10.29
CA LEU A 220 8.50 12.93 11.04
C LEU A 220 9.82 12.53 11.68
N ASP A 221 9.74 11.81 12.80
CA ASP A 221 10.84 10.99 13.30
C ASP A 221 11.13 9.89 12.27
N THR A 222 12.20 10.07 11.50
CA THR A 222 12.55 9.19 10.37
C THR A 222 13.01 7.82 10.84
N GLU A 223 13.59 7.68 12.03
CA GLU A 223 13.99 6.39 12.59
C GLU A 223 12.75 5.55 12.91
N ARG A 224 11.80 6.12 13.66
CA ARG A 224 10.51 5.46 13.95
C ARG A 224 9.73 5.14 12.68
N PHE A 225 9.74 6.05 11.71
CA PHE A 225 9.08 5.83 10.42
C PHE A 225 9.69 4.66 9.66
N ASN A 226 11.02 4.62 9.52
CA ASN A 226 11.73 3.56 8.83
C ASN A 226 11.61 2.21 9.56
N GLN A 227 11.61 2.22 10.90
CA GLN A 227 11.34 1.02 11.70
C GLN A 227 9.93 0.47 11.43
N CYS A 228 8.91 1.35 11.40
CA CYS A 228 7.54 0.95 11.08
C CYS A 228 7.43 0.34 9.67
N LEU A 229 8.12 0.91 8.68
CA LEU A 229 8.17 0.38 7.32
C LEU A 229 8.86 -0.99 7.26
N SER A 230 10.05 -1.12 7.88
CA SER A 230 10.85 -2.34 7.83
C SER A 230 10.21 -3.52 8.57
N THR A 231 9.41 -3.24 9.59
CA THR A 231 8.63 -4.26 10.32
C THR A 231 7.28 -4.54 9.70
N GLU A 232 6.95 -3.86 8.61
CA GLU A 232 5.66 -4.00 7.91
C GLU A 232 4.45 -3.90 8.86
N LYS A 233 4.56 -3.04 9.88
CA LYS A 233 3.60 -2.93 11.01
C LYS A 233 2.13 -2.95 10.59
N TYR A 234 1.80 -2.34 9.44
CA TYR A 234 0.42 -2.21 8.95
C TYR A 234 0.06 -3.16 7.81
N LEU A 235 0.96 -4.09 7.42
CA LEU A 235 0.72 -4.99 6.29
C LEU A 235 -0.59 -5.78 6.46
N GLU A 236 -0.82 -6.35 7.64
CA GLU A 236 -2.04 -7.12 7.92
C GLU A 236 -3.31 -6.25 7.85
N ASN A 237 -3.23 -5.00 8.30
CA ASN A 237 -4.36 -4.06 8.20
C ASN A 237 -4.71 -3.76 6.75
N ILE A 238 -3.70 -3.49 5.91
CA ILE A 238 -3.86 -3.23 4.49
C ILE A 238 -4.42 -4.47 3.78
N GLN A 239 -3.89 -5.65 4.09
CA GLN A 239 -4.39 -6.93 3.55
C GLN A 239 -5.86 -7.17 3.92
N ARG A 240 -6.24 -6.93 5.18
CA ARG A 240 -7.64 -7.03 5.63
C ARG A 240 -8.55 -6.05 4.91
N SER A 241 -8.11 -4.81 4.70
CA SER A 241 -8.83 -3.80 3.92
C SER A 241 -9.08 -4.28 2.49
N ALA A 242 -8.01 -4.69 1.80
CA ALA A 242 -8.09 -5.18 0.42
C ALA A 242 -8.96 -6.46 0.30
N ALA A 243 -8.80 -7.41 1.22
CA ALA A 243 -9.63 -8.62 1.24
C ALA A 243 -11.11 -8.29 1.54
N GLY A 244 -11.36 -7.32 2.41
CA GLY A 244 -12.70 -6.80 2.70
C GLY A 244 -13.37 -6.23 1.45
N ALA A 245 -12.67 -5.36 0.73
CA ALA A 245 -13.14 -4.78 -0.53
C ALA A 245 -13.51 -5.86 -1.56
N ARG A 246 -12.61 -6.84 -1.76
CA ARG A 246 -12.85 -7.95 -2.71
C ARG A 246 -14.06 -8.81 -2.35
N ARG A 247 -14.26 -9.10 -1.04
CA ARG A 247 -15.47 -9.82 -0.58
C ARG A 247 -16.76 -9.04 -0.86
N MET A 248 -16.68 -7.72 -0.91
CA MET A 248 -17.79 -6.84 -1.27
C MET A 248 -17.96 -6.66 -2.79
N GLY A 249 -17.14 -7.36 -3.61
CA GLY A 249 -17.17 -7.23 -5.07
C GLY A 249 -16.47 -5.99 -5.60
N ILE A 250 -15.66 -5.33 -4.77
CA ILE A 250 -14.86 -4.16 -5.16
C ILE A 250 -13.48 -4.64 -5.59
N PHE A 251 -13.18 -4.55 -6.89
CA PHE A 251 -11.93 -5.03 -7.50
C PHE A 251 -11.12 -3.91 -8.17
N GLY A 252 -11.61 -2.68 -8.15
CA GLY A 252 -10.96 -1.54 -8.78
C GLY A 252 -10.99 -0.30 -7.91
N THR A 253 -10.07 0.63 -8.21
CA THR A 253 -9.92 1.91 -7.48
C THR A 253 -9.97 3.11 -8.43
N PRO A 254 -10.45 4.27 -7.95
CA PRO A 254 -11.08 4.46 -6.65
C PRO A 254 -12.46 3.79 -6.59
N ALA A 255 -12.91 3.41 -5.38
CA ALA A 255 -14.30 3.01 -5.17
C ALA A 255 -14.84 3.68 -3.90
N PHE A 256 -16.12 4.02 -3.92
CA PHE A 256 -16.75 4.82 -2.89
C PHE A 256 -17.93 4.08 -2.26
N LEU A 257 -17.95 4.03 -0.93
CA LEU A 257 -19.11 3.60 -0.17
C LEU A 257 -19.67 4.80 0.57
N ILE A 258 -20.93 5.08 0.33
CA ILE A 258 -21.63 6.23 0.90
C ILE A 258 -22.78 5.71 1.76
N GLY A 259 -22.94 6.25 2.95
CA GLY A 259 -23.97 5.77 3.86
C GLY A 259 -24.09 6.59 5.14
N THR A 260 -24.87 6.06 6.07
CA THR A 260 -25.08 6.67 7.39
C THR A 260 -24.20 5.99 8.43
N LEU A 261 -23.60 6.79 9.30
CA LEU A 261 -22.79 6.30 10.42
C LEU A 261 -23.68 5.90 11.60
N SER A 262 -23.26 4.84 12.31
CA SER A 262 -23.84 4.49 13.62
C SER A 262 -23.65 5.66 14.63
N GLU A 263 -24.38 5.63 15.73
CA GLU A 263 -24.31 6.69 16.75
C GLU A 263 -22.90 6.88 17.31
N ASP A 264 -22.18 5.78 17.52
CA ASP A 264 -20.79 5.77 17.96
C ASP A 264 -19.79 6.09 16.83
N GLY A 265 -20.28 6.20 15.58
CA GLY A 265 -19.48 6.51 14.39
C GLY A 265 -18.55 5.39 13.94
N GLY A 266 -18.69 4.17 14.46
CA GLY A 266 -17.82 3.03 14.21
C GLY A 266 -18.22 2.14 13.04
N PHE A 267 -19.46 2.27 12.56
CA PHE A 267 -19.98 1.50 11.44
C PHE A 267 -20.67 2.40 10.42
N LEU A 268 -20.41 2.14 9.14
CA LEU A 268 -21.12 2.76 8.02
C LEU A 268 -22.19 1.81 7.50
N SER A 269 -23.47 2.17 7.63
CA SER A 269 -24.58 1.52 6.93
C SER A 269 -24.57 1.98 5.47
N VAL A 270 -24.12 1.09 4.57
CA VAL A 270 -23.89 1.43 3.15
C VAL A 270 -25.24 1.59 2.43
N LYS A 271 -25.42 2.71 1.77
CA LYS A 271 -26.60 3.05 0.95
C LYS A 271 -26.26 3.08 -0.54
N LYS A 272 -25.02 3.43 -0.89
CA LYS A 272 -24.58 3.54 -2.28
C LYS A 272 -23.14 3.05 -2.42
N VAL A 273 -22.86 2.33 -3.50
CA VAL A 273 -21.53 1.90 -3.91
C VAL A 273 -21.28 2.44 -5.31
N LEU A 274 -20.16 3.14 -5.49
CA LEU A 274 -19.72 3.67 -6.78
C LEU A 274 -18.31 3.15 -7.04
N VAL A 275 -18.01 2.73 -8.28
CA VAL A 275 -16.69 2.20 -8.64
C VAL A 275 -16.15 2.95 -9.84
N GLY A 276 -14.92 3.42 -9.73
CA GLY A 276 -14.25 4.23 -10.74
C GLY A 276 -14.22 5.72 -10.38
N VAL A 277 -13.63 6.52 -11.27
CA VAL A 277 -13.57 7.98 -11.09
C VAL A 277 -14.95 8.58 -11.34
N GLU A 278 -15.61 8.93 -10.27
CA GLU A 278 -16.90 9.61 -10.33
C GLU A 278 -16.73 11.12 -10.49
N LYS A 279 -17.67 11.73 -11.20
CA LYS A 279 -17.75 13.20 -11.26
C LYS A 279 -18.16 13.76 -9.91
N TYR A 280 -17.74 15.01 -9.64
CA TYR A 280 -18.18 15.72 -8.44
C TYR A 280 -19.71 15.68 -8.26
N ASP A 281 -20.48 15.93 -9.34
CA ASP A 281 -21.95 15.98 -9.26
C ASP A 281 -22.59 14.65 -8.91
N THR A 282 -21.99 13.50 -9.32
CA THR A 282 -22.44 12.17 -8.92
C THR A 282 -22.30 11.96 -7.40
N LEU A 283 -21.11 12.29 -6.86
CA LEU A 283 -20.85 12.20 -5.42
C LEU A 283 -21.71 13.20 -4.64
N LYS A 284 -21.82 14.43 -5.14
CA LYS A 284 -22.70 15.46 -4.56
C LYS A 284 -24.12 14.96 -4.42
N THR A 285 -24.73 14.46 -5.49
CA THR A 285 -26.11 13.93 -5.47
C THR A 285 -26.26 12.83 -4.42
N ALA A 286 -25.32 11.87 -4.40
CA ALA A 286 -25.36 10.77 -3.44
C ALA A 286 -25.23 11.21 -1.98
N LEU A 287 -24.45 12.26 -1.71
CA LEU A 287 -24.28 12.82 -0.38
C LEU A 287 -25.51 13.67 0.02
N ASP A 288 -26.03 14.51 -0.87
CA ASP A 288 -27.19 15.35 -0.60
C ASP A 288 -28.45 14.54 -0.32
N GLU A 289 -28.65 13.40 -1.00
CA GLU A 289 -29.73 12.46 -0.75
C GLU A 289 -29.75 11.98 0.73
N LEU A 290 -28.59 11.79 1.36
CA LEU A 290 -28.47 11.34 2.73
C LEU A 290 -28.46 12.46 3.77
N LEU A 291 -28.12 13.68 3.35
CA LEU A 291 -28.10 14.87 4.19
C LEU A 291 -29.46 15.55 4.28
N THR A 292 -30.35 15.29 3.31
CA THR A 292 -31.71 15.81 3.32
C THR A 292 -32.56 14.92 4.25
N PRO A 293 -33.22 15.47 5.28
CA PRO A 293 -34.12 14.70 6.12
C PRO A 293 -35.21 14.04 5.27
N ALA A 294 -35.56 12.79 5.61
CA ALA A 294 -36.70 12.14 4.97
C ALA A 294 -37.97 12.99 5.18
N PRO A 295 -38.83 13.11 4.16
CA PRO A 295 -40.08 13.86 4.31
C PRO A 295 -40.88 13.29 5.47
N GLY A 296 -41.02 14.04 6.58
CA GLY A 296 -41.78 13.65 7.77
C GLY A 296 -41.01 13.48 9.07
N GLU A 297 -39.67 13.62 9.06
CA GLU A 297 -38.89 13.66 10.31
C GLU A 297 -38.87 15.10 10.85
N PRO A 298 -39.30 15.35 12.11
CA PRO A 298 -39.28 16.69 12.67
C PRO A 298 -37.84 17.16 12.84
N ILE A 299 -37.57 18.37 12.31
CA ILE A 299 -36.29 19.08 12.51
C ILE A 299 -36.13 19.27 14.01
N GLN A 300 -35.29 18.53 14.68
CA GLN A 300 -34.89 18.82 16.05
C GLN A 300 -34.00 20.07 16.01
N ALA A 301 -34.63 21.22 16.27
CA ALA A 301 -33.94 22.46 16.53
C ALA A 301 -33.07 22.32 17.78
N LYS A 302 -31.80 22.58 17.64
CA LYS A 302 -30.81 22.62 18.73
C LYS A 302 -30.85 23.99 19.36
#